data_7b8c27e1f54282388722e508002d2bef
#
_entry.id   7b8c27e1f54282388722e508002d2bef
#
_cell.length_a   1.000
_cell.length_b   1.000
_cell.length_c   1.000
_cell.angle_alpha   90.00
_cell.angle_beta   90.00
_cell.angle_gamma   90.00
#
_symmetry.space_group_name_H-M   'P 1'
#
loop_
_entity.id
_entity.type
_entity.pdbx_description
1 polymer ?
#
loop_
_entity_poly.entity_id
_entity_poly.type
_entity_poly.pdbx_seq_one_letter_code
_entity_poly.pdbx_strand_id
1 'polypeptide(L)'
;MVKFSFKIILFYFFFIFLSFQSYGCTFNCNQDKGANNKINAPSNSGYEKHKNYFTQSEHNFSYTSDESFSRRGKYYQKFELRDGDCFQDGTKWDDCKNNRERVEFASEPKLKPIGIQCFAYSIKLHKDFIDVHPTNTDLGQVHQIGGPTGTAGGLASFPPLIQLGAKNGRFYFGWHELTGSATNVVDSKRLYFLSSLDDMKEKWTDISFCLNFKDKRMDVWINGLKKHEILKSPINFIPKEIYFKYGIYRSFISRFKDRQKIRKKEEKMPTQIVYYDEIRRGNSIEEVDFNINPELKFID
;
A
#
# COMPACT_ATOMS: atom_id res chain seq x y z
N MET A 1 -32.50 71.40 30.67
CA MET A 1 -32.01 70.99 29.33
C MET A 1 -30.63 70.39 29.54
N VAL A 2 -30.54 69.07 29.58
CA VAL A 2 -29.28 68.30 29.67
C VAL A 2 -29.06 67.55 28.36
N LYS A 3 -28.01 67.94 27.64
CA LYS A 3 -27.59 67.24 26.39
C LYS A 3 -26.78 66.01 26.74
N PHE A 4 -27.32 64.82 26.44
CA PHE A 4 -26.59 63.59 26.42
C PHE A 4 -25.83 63.40 25.07
N SER A 5 -24.53 63.31 25.14
CA SER A 5 -23.66 63.03 24.04
C SER A 5 -23.41 61.49 23.97
N PHE A 6 -23.91 60.83 22.94
CA PHE A 6 -23.67 59.42 22.65
C PHE A 6 -22.29 59.29 21.98
N LYS A 7 -21.31 58.71 22.67
CA LYS A 7 -20.06 58.25 22.05
C LYS A 7 -20.29 56.83 21.54
N ILE A 8 -20.27 56.69 20.24
CA ILE A 8 -20.28 55.41 19.55
C ILE A 8 -18.85 54.84 19.65
N ILE A 9 -18.68 53.76 20.39
CA ILE A 9 -17.44 52.97 20.41
C ILE A 9 -17.54 51.94 19.30
N LEU A 10 -16.75 52.13 18.24
CA LEU A 10 -16.58 51.19 17.16
C LEU A 10 -15.65 50.07 17.64
N PHE A 11 -16.19 48.89 17.91
CA PHE A 11 -15.41 47.68 18.12
C PHE A 11 -14.98 47.14 16.78
N TYR A 12 -13.69 47.28 16.41
CA TYR A 12 -13.07 46.53 15.33
C TYR A 12 -12.87 45.12 15.78
N PHE A 13 -13.71 44.20 15.28
CA PHE A 13 -13.43 42.77 15.35
C PHE A 13 -12.34 42.45 14.28
N PHE A 14 -11.13 42.28 14.77
CA PHE A 14 -10.05 41.71 14.00
C PHE A 14 -10.34 40.21 13.87
N PHE A 15 -10.96 39.78 12.79
CA PHE A 15 -11.01 38.38 12.39
C PHE A 15 -9.59 38.00 11.97
N ILE A 16 -8.84 37.41 12.88
CA ILE A 16 -7.64 36.65 12.52
C ILE A 16 -8.13 35.40 11.80
N PHE A 17 -8.14 35.45 10.47
CA PHE A 17 -8.17 34.27 9.64
C PHE A 17 -6.85 33.51 9.89
N LEU A 18 -6.84 32.61 10.83
CA LEU A 18 -5.88 31.53 10.85
C LEU A 18 -6.17 30.70 9.60
N SER A 19 -5.49 31.05 8.50
CA SER A 19 -5.37 30.16 7.38
C SER A 19 -4.67 28.90 7.89
N PHE A 20 -5.44 27.86 8.14
CA PHE A 20 -4.90 26.52 8.16
C PHE A 20 -4.30 26.29 6.75
N GLN A 21 -3.03 26.61 6.60
CA GLN A 21 -2.26 26.03 5.52
C GLN A 21 -2.25 24.53 5.78
N SER A 22 -3.18 23.83 5.14
CA SER A 22 -3.00 22.41 4.89
C SER A 22 -1.66 22.33 4.19
N TYR A 23 -0.64 21.79 4.84
CA TYR A 23 0.59 21.38 4.18
C TYR A 23 0.22 20.27 3.21
N GLY A 24 -0.38 20.69 2.10
CA GLY A 24 -0.59 19.86 0.93
C GLY A 24 0.78 19.57 0.36
N CYS A 25 1.00 18.32 0.18
CA CYS A 25 2.01 17.68 -0.66
C CYS A 25 3.28 18.52 -0.87
N THR A 26 4.29 18.37 -0.01
CA THR A 26 5.63 18.93 -0.22
C THR A 26 6.40 18.22 -1.35
N PHE A 27 5.80 17.22 -1.96
CA PHE A 27 6.26 16.66 -3.22
C PHE A 27 5.81 17.59 -4.34
N ASN A 28 6.70 17.88 -5.28
CA ASN A 28 6.34 18.56 -6.51
C ASN A 28 5.24 17.75 -7.22
N CYS A 29 3.99 18.05 -6.90
CA CYS A 29 2.81 17.49 -7.55
C CYS A 29 2.63 18.09 -8.95
N ASN A 30 3.66 18.74 -9.50
CA ASN A 30 3.65 19.30 -10.82
C ASN A 30 3.74 18.18 -11.87
N GLN A 31 2.56 17.80 -12.30
CA GLN A 31 2.22 17.68 -13.72
C GLN A 31 3.23 16.98 -14.62
N ASP A 32 3.37 15.66 -14.44
CA ASP A 32 3.58 14.85 -15.63
C ASP A 32 2.66 13.63 -15.55
N LYS A 33 1.64 13.64 -16.40
CA LYS A 33 0.66 12.58 -16.58
C LYS A 33 1.30 11.34 -17.22
N GLY A 34 2.36 10.84 -16.64
CA GLY A 34 3.10 9.71 -17.19
C GLY A 34 3.59 8.75 -16.12
N ALA A 35 3.39 7.48 -16.38
CA ALA A 35 3.77 6.33 -15.55
C ALA A 35 5.25 6.24 -15.15
N ASN A 36 6.08 7.18 -15.53
CA ASN A 36 7.53 7.13 -15.35
C ASN A 36 8.07 8.04 -14.25
N ASN A 37 7.22 8.81 -13.57
CA ASN A 37 7.67 9.72 -12.53
C ASN A 37 8.11 8.94 -11.30
N LYS A 38 9.40 8.86 -11.10
CA LYS A 38 10.02 8.40 -9.87
C LYS A 38 10.07 9.57 -8.91
N ILE A 39 9.34 9.48 -7.83
CA ILE A 39 9.42 10.44 -6.73
C ILE A 39 10.43 9.97 -5.70
N ASN A 40 10.99 10.91 -4.94
CA ASN A 40 11.78 10.55 -3.78
C ASN A 40 10.86 9.87 -2.77
N ALA A 41 11.36 8.82 -2.13
CA ALA A 41 10.63 8.17 -1.07
C ALA A 41 10.42 9.16 0.09
N PRO A 42 9.28 9.10 0.79
CA PRO A 42 9.13 9.75 2.08
C PRO A 42 10.25 9.33 3.04
N SER A 43 10.64 10.22 3.95
CA SER A 43 11.73 9.93 4.89
C SER A 43 11.44 8.73 5.79
N ASN A 44 10.15 8.45 6.11
CA ASN A 44 9.77 7.27 6.85
C ASN A 44 9.68 5.98 6.00
N SER A 45 10.41 5.93 4.92
CA SER A 45 10.57 4.76 4.05
C SER A 45 12.04 4.41 3.86
N GLY A 46 12.38 3.14 4.04
CA GLY A 46 13.72 2.58 3.78
C GLY A 46 14.09 2.47 2.31
N TYR A 47 13.37 3.12 1.40
CA TYR A 47 13.62 3.10 -0.04
C TYR A 47 14.11 4.47 -0.52
N GLU A 48 14.95 4.48 -1.54
CA GLU A 48 15.52 5.72 -2.10
C GLU A 48 14.49 6.48 -2.95
N LYS A 49 13.68 5.73 -3.70
CA LYS A 49 12.70 6.29 -4.64
C LYS A 49 11.49 5.38 -4.74
N HIS A 50 10.36 5.98 -5.14
CA HIS A 50 9.17 5.27 -5.52
C HIS A 50 8.74 5.63 -6.94
N LYS A 51 8.14 4.66 -7.64
CA LYS A 51 7.29 4.90 -8.78
C LYS A 51 5.85 4.95 -8.27
N ASN A 52 5.14 6.02 -8.60
CA ASN A 52 3.74 6.17 -8.22
C ASN A 52 2.80 5.51 -9.24
N TYR A 53 1.77 4.88 -8.71
CA TYR A 53 0.67 4.27 -9.46
C TYR A 53 -0.64 4.79 -8.90
N PHE A 54 -1.01 6.02 -9.23
CA PHE A 54 -2.27 6.65 -8.82
C PHE A 54 -2.62 7.83 -9.72
N THR A 55 -3.84 8.36 -9.59
CA THR A 55 -4.36 9.46 -10.41
C THR A 55 -3.73 10.82 -10.11
N GLN A 56 -2.97 10.93 -9.05
CA GLN A 56 -2.38 12.18 -8.53
C GLN A 56 -3.42 13.23 -8.10
N SER A 57 -4.59 12.77 -7.69
CA SER A 57 -5.55 13.60 -7.00
C SER A 57 -5.03 13.93 -5.59
N GLU A 58 -5.33 15.13 -5.08
CA GLU A 58 -4.85 15.59 -3.76
C GLU A 58 -5.18 14.62 -2.62
N HIS A 59 -6.31 13.92 -2.71
CA HIS A 59 -6.73 12.97 -1.69
C HIS A 59 -5.94 11.66 -1.72
N ASN A 60 -5.32 11.29 -2.85
CA ASN A 60 -4.73 9.96 -3.02
C ASN A 60 -3.62 9.66 -2.02
N PHE A 61 -2.78 10.65 -1.74
CA PHE A 61 -1.63 10.46 -0.87
C PHE A 61 -1.33 11.71 -0.05
N SER A 62 -1.00 11.52 1.23
CA SER A 62 -0.38 12.56 2.04
C SER A 62 0.69 11.97 2.96
N TYR A 63 1.74 12.76 3.19
CA TYR A 63 2.78 12.53 4.17
C TYR A 63 2.56 13.52 5.30
N THR A 64 2.21 13.04 6.49
CA THR A 64 1.66 13.85 7.57
C THR A 64 2.51 13.74 8.83
N SER A 65 2.71 14.87 9.50
CA SER A 65 3.41 14.94 10.77
C SER A 65 2.40 14.94 11.92
N ASP A 66 2.40 13.88 12.70
CA ASP A 66 1.62 13.76 13.94
C ASP A 66 2.20 12.63 14.81
N GLU A 67 3.02 12.97 15.80
CA GLU A 67 3.64 12.01 16.73
C GLU A 67 2.63 11.17 17.51
N SER A 68 1.45 11.70 17.77
CA SER A 68 0.40 11.00 18.53
C SER A 68 -0.29 9.93 17.69
N PHE A 69 -0.21 10.06 16.37
CA PHE A 69 -0.85 9.17 15.40
C PHE A 69 0.11 8.22 14.70
N SER A 70 1.38 8.64 14.47
CA SER A 70 2.39 7.82 13.82
C SER A 70 2.65 6.50 14.58
N ARG A 71 3.19 5.49 13.92
CA ARG A 71 3.58 4.24 14.57
C ARG A 71 4.85 4.44 15.40
N ARG A 72 5.81 5.16 14.82
CA ARG A 72 7.06 5.58 15.46
C ARG A 72 7.50 6.92 14.86
N GLY A 73 8.27 7.72 15.60
CA GLY A 73 8.71 9.02 15.12
C GLY A 73 7.56 10.02 14.96
N LYS A 74 7.67 10.87 13.94
CA LYS A 74 6.74 12.01 13.74
C LYS A 74 5.79 11.84 12.58
N TYR A 75 6.14 11.05 11.59
CA TYR A 75 5.46 11.07 10.31
C TYR A 75 4.80 9.73 10.01
N TYR A 76 3.74 9.79 9.22
CA TYR A 76 3.09 8.64 8.63
C TYR A 76 2.61 8.97 7.21
N GLN A 77 2.31 7.94 6.45
CA GLN A 77 1.76 8.02 5.11
C GLN A 77 0.27 7.65 5.12
N LYS A 78 -0.57 8.48 4.48
CA LYS A 78 -1.98 8.18 4.26
C LYS A 78 -2.22 7.91 2.80
N PHE A 79 -2.89 6.81 2.51
CA PHE A 79 -3.41 6.47 1.18
C PHE A 79 -4.93 6.50 1.21
N GLU A 80 -5.55 7.12 0.21
CA GLU A 80 -6.99 7.18 0.06
C GLU A 80 -7.39 6.83 -1.36
N LEU A 81 -8.20 5.77 -1.50
CA LEU A 81 -8.68 5.27 -2.78
C LEU A 81 -10.20 5.43 -2.86
N ARG A 82 -10.67 6.22 -3.84
CA ARG A 82 -12.09 6.45 -4.13
C ARG A 82 -12.54 5.68 -5.36
N ASP A 83 -13.86 5.61 -5.58
CA ASP A 83 -14.42 5.05 -6.82
C ASP A 83 -13.95 5.87 -8.02
N GLY A 84 -13.39 5.20 -9.02
CA GLY A 84 -12.87 5.82 -10.22
C GLY A 84 -11.40 6.28 -10.14
N ASP A 85 -10.70 6.08 -9.04
CA ASP A 85 -9.26 6.36 -8.94
C ASP A 85 -8.46 5.31 -9.72
N CYS A 86 -8.26 5.59 -11.01
CA CYS A 86 -7.60 4.69 -11.94
C CYS A 86 -6.25 5.23 -12.38
N PHE A 87 -5.23 4.41 -12.22
CA PHE A 87 -3.91 4.70 -12.76
C PHE A 87 -3.88 4.46 -14.27
N GLN A 88 -3.22 5.36 -14.99
CA GLN A 88 -2.93 5.23 -16.41
C GLN A 88 -1.43 5.44 -16.62
N ASP A 89 -0.79 4.58 -17.39
CA ASP A 89 0.65 4.67 -17.64
C ASP A 89 1.00 5.55 -18.85
N GLY A 90 0.00 6.19 -19.43
CA GLY A 90 0.16 7.03 -20.62
C GLY A 90 0.39 6.24 -21.92
N THR A 91 0.46 4.92 -21.87
CA THR A 91 0.70 4.07 -23.03
C THR A 91 -0.51 3.19 -23.33
N LYS A 92 -0.49 1.95 -22.87
CA LYS A 92 -1.54 0.93 -23.13
C LYS A 92 -2.31 0.54 -21.88
N TRP A 93 -1.75 0.81 -20.69
CA TRP A 93 -2.35 0.38 -19.45
C TRP A 93 -3.28 1.45 -18.88
N ASP A 94 -4.50 1.04 -18.59
CA ASP A 94 -5.54 1.85 -17.97
C ASP A 94 -6.28 0.96 -16.95
N ASP A 95 -6.17 1.31 -15.68
CA ASP A 95 -6.77 0.51 -14.62
C ASP A 95 -8.29 0.43 -14.72
N CYS A 96 -8.97 1.54 -15.04
CA CYS A 96 -10.42 1.54 -15.22
C CYS A 96 -10.87 0.59 -16.33
N LYS A 97 -10.24 0.66 -17.50
CA LYS A 97 -10.53 -0.26 -18.61
C LYS A 97 -10.21 -1.71 -18.28
N ASN A 98 -9.27 -1.93 -17.38
CA ASN A 98 -8.88 -3.26 -16.92
C ASN A 98 -9.60 -3.70 -15.63
N ASN A 99 -10.68 -3.01 -15.24
CA ASN A 99 -11.49 -3.37 -14.07
C ASN A 99 -10.70 -3.30 -12.76
N ARG A 100 -9.92 -2.22 -12.57
CA ARG A 100 -9.02 -1.99 -11.42
C ARG A 100 -9.05 -0.54 -10.96
N GLU A 101 -8.68 -0.34 -9.71
CA GLU A 101 -8.43 0.97 -9.11
C GLU A 101 -7.21 0.87 -8.19
N ARG A 102 -6.39 1.93 -8.11
CA ARG A 102 -5.22 1.91 -7.22
C ARG A 102 -4.69 3.26 -6.82
N VAL A 103 -4.10 3.24 -5.64
CA VAL A 103 -3.18 4.24 -5.12
C VAL A 103 -2.03 3.48 -4.49
N GLU A 104 -0.94 3.26 -5.22
CA GLU A 104 0.20 2.48 -4.77
C GLU A 104 1.52 3.15 -5.09
N PHE A 105 2.51 2.93 -4.23
CA PHE A 105 3.92 3.10 -4.56
C PHE A 105 4.57 1.78 -4.91
N ALA A 106 5.52 1.82 -5.84
CA ALA A 106 6.46 0.73 -6.12
C ALA A 106 7.87 1.19 -5.76
N SER A 107 8.53 0.44 -4.89
CA SER A 107 9.87 0.75 -4.40
C SER A 107 10.95 0.66 -5.46
N GLU A 108 11.97 1.51 -5.33
CA GLU A 108 13.18 1.51 -6.13
C GLU A 108 14.43 1.55 -5.21
N PRO A 109 15.56 0.99 -5.59
CA PRO A 109 15.76 0.18 -6.78
C PRO A 109 15.09 -1.20 -6.68
N LYS A 110 14.88 -1.83 -7.82
CA LYS A 110 14.45 -3.24 -7.88
C LYS A 110 15.56 -4.14 -7.40
N LEU A 111 15.19 -5.29 -6.82
CA LEU A 111 16.10 -6.22 -6.19
C LEU A 111 16.27 -7.48 -7.01
N LYS A 112 17.46 -8.06 -6.97
CA LYS A 112 17.67 -9.42 -7.48
C LYS A 112 17.11 -10.43 -6.49
N PRO A 113 16.40 -11.47 -6.94
CA PRO A 113 15.83 -12.51 -6.09
C PRO A 113 16.91 -13.52 -5.67
N ILE A 114 17.87 -13.08 -4.87
CA ILE A 114 18.99 -13.89 -4.37
C ILE A 114 19.13 -13.73 -2.85
N GLY A 115 19.67 -14.76 -2.20
CA GLY A 115 19.89 -14.75 -0.75
C GLY A 115 18.57 -14.61 0.03
N ILE A 116 18.60 -13.82 1.09
CA ILE A 116 17.45 -13.48 1.92
C ILE A 116 17.05 -12.04 1.61
N GLN A 117 15.77 -11.83 1.40
CA GLN A 117 15.17 -10.51 1.20
C GLN A 117 14.03 -10.35 2.20
N CYS A 118 14.17 -9.41 3.12
CA CYS A 118 13.17 -9.12 4.14
C CYS A 118 12.50 -7.78 3.87
N PHE A 119 11.21 -7.73 4.15
CA PHE A 119 10.35 -6.56 4.00
C PHE A 119 9.53 -6.37 5.26
N ALA A 120 9.32 -5.13 5.66
CA ALA A 120 8.42 -4.79 6.75
C ALA A 120 7.70 -3.48 6.47
N TYR A 121 6.54 -3.33 7.08
CA TYR A 121 5.79 -2.10 7.17
C TYR A 121 4.78 -2.18 8.31
N SER A 122 4.48 -1.04 8.91
CA SER A 122 3.36 -0.88 9.82
C SER A 122 2.16 -0.39 9.04
N ILE A 123 1.00 -0.97 9.27
CA ILE A 123 -0.27 -0.63 8.61
C ILE A 123 -1.36 -0.41 9.64
N LYS A 124 -2.22 0.59 9.40
CA LYS A 124 -3.43 0.84 10.18
C LYS A 124 -4.58 1.12 9.22
N LEU A 125 -5.70 0.43 9.41
CA LEU A 125 -6.92 0.67 8.65
C LEU A 125 -7.72 1.79 9.32
N HIS A 126 -8.28 2.69 8.51
CA HIS A 126 -9.23 3.69 9.02
C HIS A 126 -10.46 2.98 9.63
N LYS A 127 -11.09 3.59 10.64
CA LYS A 127 -12.28 3.03 11.31
C LYS A 127 -13.40 2.63 10.34
N ASP A 128 -13.57 3.38 9.25
CA ASP A 128 -14.60 3.17 8.23
C ASP A 128 -14.10 2.32 7.06
N PHE A 129 -12.95 1.63 7.19
CA PHE A 129 -12.47 0.75 6.14
C PHE A 129 -13.47 -0.37 5.88
N ILE A 130 -13.94 -0.47 4.63
CA ILE A 130 -14.91 -1.47 4.18
C ILE A 130 -14.20 -2.52 3.33
N ASP A 131 -14.37 -3.80 3.70
CA ASP A 131 -13.96 -4.92 2.85
C ASP A 131 -14.89 -5.02 1.64
N VAL A 132 -14.32 -4.85 0.47
CA VAL A 132 -15.04 -4.88 -0.80
C VAL A 132 -15.10 -6.28 -1.43
N HIS A 133 -14.93 -7.33 -0.62
CA HIS A 133 -15.11 -8.70 -1.13
C HIS A 133 -16.44 -8.85 -1.90
N PRO A 134 -16.49 -9.48 -3.09
CA PRO A 134 -15.50 -10.37 -3.71
C PRO A 134 -14.44 -9.70 -4.61
N THR A 135 -14.38 -8.37 -4.67
CA THR A 135 -13.23 -7.65 -5.25
C THR A 135 -11.99 -7.97 -4.44
N ASN A 136 -10.86 -8.19 -5.09
CA ASN A 136 -9.59 -8.34 -4.37
C ASN A 136 -9.10 -6.96 -3.94
N THR A 137 -8.60 -6.85 -2.70
CA THR A 137 -7.92 -5.65 -2.20
C THR A 137 -6.55 -6.05 -1.70
N ASP A 138 -5.50 -5.56 -2.34
CA ASP A 138 -4.12 -5.75 -1.91
C ASP A 138 -3.62 -4.48 -1.22
N LEU A 139 -3.00 -4.66 -0.06
CA LEU A 139 -2.45 -3.63 0.83
C LEU A 139 -0.92 -3.72 0.93
N GLY A 140 -0.33 -4.55 0.12
CA GLY A 140 1.10 -4.77 -0.03
C GLY A 140 1.34 -5.93 -0.97
N GLN A 141 2.42 -5.88 -1.75
CA GLN A 141 2.77 -6.97 -2.65
C GLN A 141 4.26 -6.96 -2.97
N VAL A 142 4.85 -8.14 -3.14
CA VAL A 142 6.13 -8.29 -3.81
C VAL A 142 5.86 -8.65 -5.25
N HIS A 143 6.02 -7.68 -6.11
CA HIS A 143 5.84 -7.88 -7.55
C HIS A 143 7.14 -8.34 -8.21
N GLN A 144 7.04 -8.85 -9.42
CA GLN A 144 8.16 -9.43 -10.14
C GLN A 144 8.26 -8.93 -11.58
N ILE A 145 9.47 -8.93 -12.11
CA ILE A 145 9.77 -8.58 -13.50
C ILE A 145 10.51 -9.72 -14.14
N GLY A 146 10.05 -10.05 -15.33
CA GLY A 146 10.62 -11.13 -16.12
C GLY A 146 10.47 -12.48 -15.43
N GLY A 147 10.56 -13.49 -16.18
CA GLY A 147 10.66 -14.87 -15.77
C GLY A 147 11.75 -15.52 -16.58
N PRO A 148 11.86 -16.86 -16.60
CA PRO A 148 12.85 -17.57 -17.40
C PRO A 148 12.86 -17.19 -18.89
N THR A 149 11.75 -16.61 -19.37
CA THR A 149 11.56 -16.19 -20.76
C THR A 149 11.30 -14.68 -20.93
N GLY A 150 11.54 -13.87 -19.89
CA GLY A 150 11.34 -12.40 -19.93
C GLY A 150 9.90 -11.94 -19.74
N THR A 151 8.94 -12.66 -20.24
CA THR A 151 7.50 -12.52 -19.97
C THR A 151 6.98 -13.87 -19.53
N ALA A 152 6.07 -13.89 -18.58
CA ALA A 152 5.52 -15.09 -17.97
C ALA A 152 4.97 -16.10 -18.99
N GLY A 153 5.83 -16.83 -19.70
CA GLY A 153 5.42 -17.84 -20.67
C GLY A 153 4.43 -17.33 -21.71
N GLY A 154 4.58 -16.08 -22.17
CA GLY A 154 3.63 -15.43 -23.08
C GLY A 154 2.54 -14.61 -22.39
N LEU A 155 2.44 -14.60 -21.07
CA LEU A 155 1.60 -13.68 -20.33
C LEU A 155 2.21 -12.27 -20.37
N ALA A 156 1.38 -11.25 -20.52
CA ALA A 156 1.82 -9.84 -20.55
C ALA A 156 2.49 -9.40 -19.23
N SER A 157 2.16 -10.05 -18.12
CA SER A 157 2.79 -9.86 -16.81
C SER A 157 2.60 -11.07 -15.91
N PHE A 158 3.55 -11.32 -15.01
CA PHE A 158 3.36 -12.28 -13.93
C PHE A 158 2.44 -11.72 -12.84
N PRO A 159 1.67 -12.59 -12.15
CA PRO A 159 1.09 -12.18 -10.88
C PRO A 159 2.21 -11.78 -9.89
N PRO A 160 1.91 -11.01 -8.84
CA PRO A 160 2.86 -10.79 -7.75
C PRO A 160 3.31 -12.15 -7.17
N LEU A 161 4.55 -12.24 -6.68
CA LEU A 161 4.97 -13.40 -5.88
C LEU A 161 4.17 -13.48 -4.59
N ILE A 162 4.03 -12.33 -3.93
CA ILE A 162 3.36 -12.17 -2.65
C ILE A 162 2.30 -11.10 -2.77
N GLN A 163 1.15 -11.36 -2.17
CA GLN A 163 0.08 -10.38 -1.95
C GLN A 163 -0.30 -10.37 -0.47
N LEU A 164 -0.38 -9.18 0.10
CA LEU A 164 -0.89 -8.93 1.44
C LEU A 164 -2.23 -8.24 1.26
N GLY A 165 -3.32 -8.96 1.48
CA GLY A 165 -4.61 -8.50 1.01
C GLY A 165 -5.76 -8.76 1.95
N ALA A 166 -6.81 -7.95 1.77
CA ALA A 166 -8.08 -8.05 2.48
C ALA A 166 -9.08 -8.91 1.71
N LYS A 167 -9.72 -9.87 2.39
CA LYS A 167 -10.74 -10.72 1.80
C LYS A 167 -11.67 -11.30 2.87
N ASN A 168 -12.95 -11.05 2.75
CA ASN A 168 -13.99 -11.60 3.61
C ASN A 168 -13.72 -11.35 5.10
N GLY A 169 -13.46 -10.09 5.46
CA GLY A 169 -13.20 -9.64 6.83
C GLY A 169 -11.84 -10.04 7.40
N ARG A 170 -10.97 -10.62 6.58
CA ARG A 170 -9.66 -11.16 7.01
C ARG A 170 -8.53 -10.56 6.21
N PHE A 171 -7.37 -10.43 6.84
CA PHE A 171 -6.12 -10.03 6.22
C PHE A 171 -5.22 -11.25 6.03
N TYR A 172 -4.67 -11.41 4.83
CA TYR A 172 -3.92 -12.59 4.40
C TYR A 172 -2.54 -12.23 3.85
N PHE A 173 -1.59 -13.12 4.11
CA PHE A 173 -0.41 -13.30 3.30
C PHE A 173 -0.73 -14.31 2.20
N GLY A 174 -0.77 -13.84 0.99
CA GLY A 174 -1.05 -14.65 -0.19
C GLY A 174 0.21 -14.87 -1.01
N TRP A 175 0.37 -16.08 -1.47
CA TRP A 175 1.47 -16.44 -2.31
C TRP A 175 0.96 -17.08 -3.62
N HIS A 176 1.59 -16.74 -4.74
CA HIS A 176 1.34 -17.33 -6.04
C HIS A 176 2.36 -18.44 -6.32
N GLU A 177 1.89 -19.69 -6.33
CA GLU A 177 2.68 -20.84 -6.73
C GLU A 177 2.57 -20.98 -8.24
N LEU A 178 3.66 -20.66 -8.94
CA LEU A 178 3.74 -20.80 -10.39
C LEU A 178 4.34 -22.16 -10.72
N THR A 179 3.63 -22.96 -11.53
CA THR A 179 4.04 -24.26 -12.01
C THR A 179 3.86 -24.36 -13.52
N GLY A 180 4.14 -25.53 -14.09
CA GLY A 180 4.06 -25.75 -15.54
C GLY A 180 5.33 -25.36 -16.28
N SER A 181 5.21 -25.02 -17.55
CA SER A 181 6.31 -24.57 -18.41
C SER A 181 6.30 -23.05 -18.60
N ALA A 182 7.38 -22.49 -19.13
CA ALA A 182 7.47 -21.08 -19.46
C ALA A 182 6.40 -20.63 -20.49
N THR A 183 5.88 -21.55 -21.30
CA THR A 183 4.82 -21.29 -22.29
C THR A 183 3.42 -21.67 -21.80
N ASN A 184 3.33 -22.39 -20.68
CA ASN A 184 2.05 -22.80 -20.08
C ASN A 184 2.17 -22.75 -18.56
N VAL A 185 2.14 -21.51 -18.03
CA VAL A 185 2.25 -21.26 -16.60
C VAL A 185 0.90 -21.52 -15.93
N VAL A 186 0.92 -22.35 -14.89
CA VAL A 186 -0.22 -22.58 -14.01
C VAL A 186 0.00 -21.79 -12.74
N ASP A 187 -0.93 -20.90 -12.41
CA ASP A 187 -0.92 -20.08 -11.20
C ASP A 187 -1.88 -20.67 -10.15
N SER A 188 -1.37 -20.98 -8.98
CA SER A 188 -2.13 -21.46 -7.85
C SER A 188 -1.84 -20.59 -6.64
N LYS A 189 -2.85 -19.88 -6.16
CA LYS A 189 -2.71 -18.96 -5.01
C LYS A 189 -3.00 -19.68 -3.69
N ARG A 190 -2.07 -19.58 -2.74
CA ARG A 190 -2.26 -20.01 -1.35
C ARG A 190 -2.40 -18.80 -0.43
N LEU A 191 -3.31 -18.89 0.53
CA LEU A 191 -3.61 -17.81 1.47
C LEU A 191 -3.34 -18.29 2.91
N TYR A 192 -2.59 -17.48 3.65
CA TYR A 192 -2.26 -17.70 5.06
C TYR A 192 -2.87 -16.56 5.87
N PHE A 193 -3.74 -16.89 6.81
CA PHE A 193 -4.42 -15.92 7.66
C PHE A 193 -3.42 -15.20 8.56
N LEU A 194 -3.49 -13.88 8.63
CA LEU A 194 -2.65 -13.05 9.49
C LEU A 194 -3.43 -12.41 10.63
N SER A 195 -4.53 -11.73 10.31
CA SER A 195 -5.34 -10.98 11.27
C SER A 195 -6.77 -10.81 10.78
N SER A 196 -7.71 -10.47 11.64
CA SER A 196 -8.99 -9.91 11.21
C SER A 196 -8.82 -8.46 10.79
N LEU A 197 -9.63 -7.97 9.84
CA LEU A 197 -9.59 -6.57 9.46
C LEU A 197 -10.05 -5.65 10.60
N ASP A 198 -10.98 -6.11 11.44
CA ASP A 198 -11.47 -5.33 12.57
C ASP A 198 -10.39 -5.12 13.64
N ASP A 199 -9.49 -6.08 13.83
CA ASP A 199 -8.33 -5.93 14.74
C ASP A 199 -7.30 -4.91 14.23
N MET A 200 -7.32 -4.60 12.94
CA MET A 200 -6.42 -3.64 12.30
C MET A 200 -7.01 -2.23 12.18
N LYS A 201 -8.31 -2.05 12.44
CA LYS A 201 -8.96 -0.73 12.42
C LYS A 201 -8.48 0.10 13.60
N GLU A 202 -8.03 1.34 13.33
CA GLU A 202 -7.49 2.29 14.31
C GLU A 202 -6.31 1.75 15.14
N LYS A 203 -5.75 0.60 14.77
CA LYS A 203 -4.62 -0.02 15.44
C LYS A 203 -3.50 -0.30 14.45
N TRP A 204 -2.31 0.12 14.82
CA TRP A 204 -1.12 -0.24 14.07
C TRP A 204 -0.86 -1.74 14.16
N THR A 205 -0.61 -2.34 13.02
CA THR A 205 -0.25 -3.75 12.88
C THR A 205 1.07 -3.81 12.12
N ASP A 206 2.09 -4.35 12.75
CA ASP A 206 3.42 -4.47 12.16
C ASP A 206 3.51 -5.80 11.42
N ILE A 207 3.87 -5.75 10.17
CA ILE A 207 3.97 -6.91 9.29
C ILE A 207 5.40 -6.99 8.79
N SER A 208 6.03 -8.13 8.98
CA SER A 208 7.33 -8.42 8.42
C SER A 208 7.38 -9.83 7.83
N PHE A 209 8.14 -9.97 6.77
CA PHE A 209 8.33 -11.27 6.12
C PHE A 209 9.67 -11.33 5.41
N CYS A 210 10.26 -12.52 5.38
CA CYS A 210 11.53 -12.81 4.72
C CYS A 210 11.35 -13.88 3.65
N LEU A 211 11.88 -13.60 2.47
CA LEU A 211 11.96 -14.54 1.35
C LEU A 211 13.39 -15.07 1.27
N ASN A 212 13.59 -16.33 1.57
CA ASN A 212 14.88 -17.01 1.39
C ASN A 212 14.86 -17.75 0.05
N PHE A 213 15.47 -17.13 -0.95
CA PHE A 213 15.50 -17.67 -2.31
C PHE A 213 16.40 -18.90 -2.45
N LYS A 214 17.43 -19.03 -1.59
CA LYS A 214 18.33 -20.19 -1.59
C LYS A 214 17.62 -21.43 -1.06
N ASP A 215 17.00 -21.31 0.11
CA ASP A 215 16.37 -22.44 0.79
C ASP A 215 14.90 -22.61 0.42
N LYS A 216 14.39 -21.74 -0.46
CA LYS A 216 12.99 -21.73 -0.89
C LYS A 216 12.02 -21.68 0.30
N ARG A 217 12.28 -20.80 1.23
CA ARG A 217 11.55 -20.64 2.48
C ARG A 217 11.02 -19.23 2.60
N MET A 218 9.87 -19.09 3.24
CA MET A 218 9.32 -17.81 3.64
C MET A 218 8.88 -17.85 5.09
N ASP A 219 9.21 -16.82 5.83
CA ASP A 219 8.77 -16.62 7.20
C ASP A 219 7.97 -15.32 7.29
N VAL A 220 6.89 -15.32 8.07
CA VAL A 220 5.99 -14.18 8.22
C VAL A 220 5.72 -13.92 9.69
N TRP A 221 5.84 -12.65 10.09
CA TRP A 221 5.59 -12.18 11.46
C TRP A 221 4.49 -11.12 11.48
N ILE A 222 3.78 -11.07 12.59
CA ILE A 222 2.83 -10.02 12.95
C ILE A 222 3.18 -9.53 14.35
N ASN A 223 3.44 -8.23 14.50
CA ASN A 223 3.81 -7.60 15.76
C ASN A 223 4.96 -8.35 16.47
N GLY A 224 5.99 -8.71 15.71
CA GLY A 224 7.18 -9.45 16.17
C GLY A 224 6.98 -10.94 16.43
N LEU A 225 5.76 -11.46 16.34
CA LEU A 225 5.47 -12.89 16.55
C LEU A 225 5.42 -13.63 15.22
N LYS A 226 6.24 -14.67 15.06
CA LYS A 226 6.22 -15.52 13.88
C LYS A 226 4.88 -16.23 13.76
N LYS A 227 4.14 -15.95 12.68
CA LYS A 227 2.83 -16.53 12.38
C LYS A 227 2.90 -17.74 11.45
N HIS A 228 3.79 -17.66 10.46
CA HIS A 228 3.92 -18.72 9.47
C HIS A 228 5.37 -18.95 9.12
N GLU A 229 5.68 -20.24 8.95
CA GLU A 229 6.90 -20.75 8.33
C GLU A 229 6.47 -21.57 7.13
N ILE A 230 6.79 -21.09 5.92
CA ILE A 230 6.36 -21.70 4.68
C ILE A 230 7.57 -22.35 4.05
N LEU A 231 7.66 -23.66 4.23
CA LEU A 231 8.67 -24.49 3.60
C LEU A 231 8.22 -24.88 2.19
N LYS A 232 9.18 -25.06 1.29
CA LYS A 232 8.95 -25.31 -0.14
C LYS A 232 8.28 -24.10 -0.81
N SER A 233 9.04 -23.00 -0.81
CA SER A 233 8.64 -21.80 -1.54
C SER A 233 8.24 -22.15 -2.97
N PRO A 234 7.19 -21.51 -3.46
CA PRO A 234 6.60 -21.67 -4.78
C PRO A 234 7.45 -21.21 -5.93
N ILE A 235 8.61 -20.66 -5.67
CA ILE A 235 9.41 -20.01 -6.71
C ILE A 235 10.01 -21.07 -7.62
N ASN A 236 9.16 -21.71 -8.41
CA ASN A 236 9.59 -22.55 -9.51
C ASN A 236 10.10 -21.72 -10.69
N PHE A 237 9.61 -20.48 -10.80
CA PHE A 237 10.06 -19.50 -11.79
C PHE A 237 10.75 -18.36 -11.07
N ILE A 238 12.08 -18.37 -11.05
CA ILE A 238 12.85 -17.26 -10.45
C ILE A 238 12.72 -16.04 -11.36
N PRO A 239 12.14 -14.93 -10.88
CA PRO A 239 12.04 -13.70 -11.65
C PRO A 239 13.40 -13.07 -11.89
N LYS A 240 13.48 -12.19 -12.86
CA LYS A 240 14.70 -11.40 -13.10
C LYS A 240 14.94 -10.38 -12.00
N GLU A 241 13.88 -9.75 -11.53
CA GLU A 241 13.88 -8.75 -10.47
C GLU A 241 12.58 -8.80 -9.69
N ILE A 242 12.64 -8.37 -8.43
CA ILE A 242 11.48 -8.17 -7.57
C ILE A 242 11.46 -6.75 -7.03
N TYR A 243 10.29 -6.28 -6.61
CA TYR A 243 10.11 -5.00 -5.94
C TYR A 243 8.89 -5.00 -5.06
N PHE A 244 8.98 -4.28 -3.95
CA PHE A 244 7.87 -4.14 -3.03
C PHE A 244 6.93 -3.03 -3.51
N LYS A 245 5.63 -3.26 -3.35
CA LYS A 245 4.59 -2.26 -3.56
C LYS A 245 3.71 -2.20 -2.32
N TYR A 246 3.25 -1.01 -1.99
CA TYR A 246 2.33 -0.78 -0.89
C TYR A 246 1.39 0.38 -1.20
N GLY A 247 0.28 0.45 -0.50
CA GLY A 247 -0.84 1.31 -0.76
C GLY A 247 -2.12 0.48 -0.93
N ILE A 248 -3.07 0.94 -1.72
CA ILE A 248 -4.35 0.26 -1.93
C ILE A 248 -4.50 -0.09 -3.41
N TYR A 249 -4.68 -1.38 -3.70
CA TYR A 249 -4.98 -1.86 -5.05
C TYR A 249 -6.22 -2.74 -5.04
N ARG A 250 -7.24 -2.35 -5.82
CA ARG A 250 -8.45 -3.14 -6.02
C ARG A 250 -8.46 -3.74 -7.42
N SER A 251 -8.67 -5.05 -7.51
CA SER A 251 -8.79 -5.73 -8.81
C SER A 251 -10.10 -6.50 -8.92
N PHE A 252 -10.66 -6.50 -10.14
CA PHE A 252 -11.99 -7.06 -10.44
C PHE A 252 -13.10 -6.33 -9.68
N ILE A 253 -13.12 -4.99 -9.76
CA ILE A 253 -14.09 -4.12 -9.08
C ILE A 253 -15.53 -4.40 -9.49
N SER A 254 -15.77 -4.89 -10.71
CA SER A 254 -17.08 -5.32 -11.18
C SER A 254 -17.72 -6.36 -10.25
N ARG A 255 -16.95 -7.26 -9.64
CA ARG A 255 -17.49 -8.29 -8.74
C ARG A 255 -18.21 -7.71 -7.53
N PHE A 256 -17.72 -6.62 -6.97
CA PHE A 256 -18.40 -5.92 -5.88
C PHE A 256 -19.64 -5.20 -6.42
N LYS A 257 -19.49 -4.44 -7.52
CA LYS A 257 -20.59 -3.70 -8.15
C LYS A 257 -21.75 -4.63 -8.53
N ASP A 258 -21.47 -5.76 -9.18
CA ASP A 258 -22.48 -6.76 -9.53
C ASP A 258 -23.20 -7.33 -8.28
N ARG A 259 -22.45 -7.60 -7.21
CA ARG A 259 -23.04 -8.04 -5.95
C ARG A 259 -23.94 -6.97 -5.32
N GLN A 260 -23.57 -5.69 -5.37
CA GLN A 260 -24.40 -4.60 -4.89
C GLN A 260 -25.67 -4.45 -5.73
N LYS A 261 -25.56 -4.56 -7.04
CA LYS A 261 -26.69 -4.55 -7.97
C LYS A 261 -27.70 -5.65 -7.65
N ILE A 262 -27.25 -6.89 -7.46
CA ILE A 262 -28.10 -8.01 -7.05
C ILE A 262 -28.80 -7.70 -5.73
N ARG A 263 -28.13 -7.04 -4.79
CA ARG A 263 -28.67 -6.66 -3.48
C ARG A 263 -29.51 -5.37 -3.51
N LYS A 264 -29.68 -4.74 -4.67
CA LYS A 264 -30.35 -3.44 -4.86
C LYS A 264 -29.76 -2.34 -3.98
N LYS A 265 -28.41 -2.31 -3.88
CA LYS A 265 -27.63 -1.32 -3.16
C LYS A 265 -26.83 -0.47 -4.14
N GLU A 266 -26.28 0.65 -3.65
CA GLU A 266 -25.41 1.52 -4.46
C GLU A 266 -24.21 0.73 -4.99
N GLU A 267 -23.99 0.83 -6.29
CA GLU A 267 -22.89 0.11 -6.98
C GLU A 267 -21.54 0.82 -6.86
N LYS A 268 -21.51 2.02 -6.27
CA LYS A 268 -20.29 2.79 -6.06
C LYS A 268 -19.32 2.06 -5.14
N MET A 269 -18.04 2.04 -5.51
CA MET A 269 -17.00 1.52 -4.64
C MET A 269 -16.82 2.40 -3.41
N PRO A 270 -16.79 1.85 -2.19
CA PRO A 270 -16.55 2.64 -0.99
C PRO A 270 -15.14 3.25 -1.02
N THR A 271 -15.00 4.42 -0.39
CA THR A 271 -13.69 4.99 -0.11
C THR A 271 -12.95 4.10 0.89
N GLN A 272 -11.70 3.78 0.58
CA GLN A 272 -10.80 3.08 1.50
C GLN A 272 -9.64 3.99 1.88
N ILE A 273 -9.34 4.07 3.17
CA ILE A 273 -8.22 4.83 3.72
C ILE A 273 -7.35 3.89 4.54
N VAL A 274 -6.06 3.94 4.27
CA VAL A 274 -5.05 3.11 4.94
C VAL A 274 -3.84 3.97 5.28
N TYR A 275 -3.26 3.74 6.45
CA TYR A 275 -2.06 4.44 6.90
C TYR A 275 -0.89 3.47 6.92
N TYR A 276 0.28 3.98 6.55
CA TYR A 276 1.54 3.25 6.53
C TYR A 276 2.62 4.01 7.26
N ASP A 277 3.51 3.24 7.89
CA ASP A 277 4.69 3.74 8.57
C ASP A 277 5.77 2.67 8.59
N GLU A 278 7.01 3.03 8.97
CA GLU A 278 8.09 2.08 9.17
C GLU A 278 8.32 1.12 7.98
N ILE A 279 8.23 1.62 6.76
CA ILE A 279 8.40 0.81 5.55
C ILE A 279 9.89 0.49 5.39
N ARG A 280 10.27 -0.79 5.52
CA ARG A 280 11.64 -1.23 5.60
C ARG A 280 11.96 -2.36 4.63
N ARG A 281 13.23 -2.47 4.27
CA ARG A 281 13.80 -3.61 3.59
C ARG A 281 15.16 -3.96 4.19
N GLY A 282 15.54 -5.23 4.14
CA GLY A 282 16.82 -5.70 4.65
C GLY A 282 17.13 -7.11 4.19
N ASN A 283 18.20 -7.69 4.72
CA ASN A 283 18.64 -9.04 4.42
C ASN A 283 18.42 -9.99 5.61
N SER A 284 17.95 -9.48 6.72
CA SER A 284 17.53 -10.27 7.88
C SER A 284 16.29 -9.65 8.52
N ILE A 285 15.63 -10.41 9.38
CA ILE A 285 14.45 -9.95 10.11
C ILE A 285 14.82 -8.85 11.11
N GLU A 286 16.00 -8.92 11.72
CA GLU A 286 16.53 -7.95 12.68
C GLU A 286 16.81 -6.59 12.03
N GLU A 287 17.01 -6.54 10.70
CA GLU A 287 17.20 -5.30 9.96
C GLU A 287 15.88 -4.59 9.64
N VAL A 288 14.74 -5.27 9.76
CA VAL A 288 13.45 -4.72 9.33
C VAL A 288 12.38 -4.70 10.40
N ASP A 289 12.42 -5.58 11.41
CA ASP A 289 11.37 -5.70 12.42
C ASP A 289 11.85 -5.12 13.77
N PHE A 290 11.35 -3.95 14.11
CA PHE A 290 11.70 -3.28 15.36
C PHE A 290 11.07 -3.94 16.60
N ASN A 291 10.08 -4.81 16.46
CA ASN A 291 9.60 -5.62 17.59
C ASN A 291 10.56 -6.76 17.94
N ILE A 292 11.36 -7.20 16.96
CA ILE A 292 12.41 -8.20 17.15
C ILE A 292 13.73 -7.52 17.53
N ASN A 293 14.04 -6.39 16.89
CA ASN A 293 15.22 -5.58 17.20
C ASN A 293 14.80 -4.16 17.62
N PRO A 294 14.55 -3.92 18.92
CA PRO A 294 14.14 -2.62 19.44
C PRO A 294 15.14 -1.48 19.23
N GLU A 295 16.41 -1.80 18.97
CA GLU A 295 17.47 -0.82 18.70
C GLU A 295 17.41 -0.24 17.28
N LEU A 296 16.54 -0.76 16.42
CA LEU A 296 16.31 -0.15 15.11
C LEU A 296 15.83 1.28 15.27
N LYS A 297 16.60 2.21 14.68
CA LYS A 297 16.18 3.61 14.61
C LYS A 297 14.87 3.68 13.82
N PHE A 298 13.93 4.50 14.30
CA PHE A 298 12.76 4.83 13.50
C PHE A 298 13.16 5.60 12.23
N ILE A 299 12.33 5.52 11.23
CA ILE A 299 12.53 6.19 9.94
C ILE A 299 11.52 7.34 9.88
N ASP A 300 12.03 8.58 9.99
CA ASP A 300 11.24 9.83 9.88
C ASP A 300 11.54 10.58 8.60
#